data_def53011a65d7be9b1d6dbca4e7f4c1a
#
_entry.id   def53011a65d7be9b1d6dbca4e7f4c1a
#
_cell.length_a   1.000
_cell.length_b   1.000
_cell.length_c   1.000
_cell.angle_alpha   90.00
_cell.angle_beta   90.00
_cell.angle_gamma   90.00
#
_symmetry.space_group_name_H-M   'P 1'
#
loop_
_entity.id
_entity.type
_entity.pdbx_description
1 polymer ?
#
loop_
_entity_poly.entity_id
_entity_poly.type
_entity_poly.pdbx_seq_one_letter_code
_entity_poly.pdbx_strand_id
1 'polypeptide(L)'
;MSAPPPSASLAWLPWPLAAIDFEASSLDQDGYPIEVGLALWPAPDGPVLGWSALIRPAGDWTRRGHWSPASAKVHGIRGDELLAHGHEPARVAAALNAALGPGGVAWCDGGPYDAHWAGALFRAGGVEPAFVLDDWHRLAAMLGPDGRGCALAQLDRAPARHRARADAERLLLALAHAAGVEPGPTGDLAGRVPALAALAGPAEGAPRPARSS
;
A
#
# COMPACT_ATOMS: atom_id res chain seq x y z
N MET A 1 -24.77 25.42 14.09
CA MET A 1 -23.82 24.52 14.80
C MET A 1 -22.50 24.63 14.07
N SER A 2 -21.46 25.19 14.68
CA SER A 2 -20.11 25.21 14.07
C SER A 2 -19.61 23.79 13.92
N ALA A 3 -19.01 23.46 12.77
CA ALA A 3 -18.29 22.21 12.60
C ALA A 3 -17.23 22.07 13.70
N PRO A 4 -17.04 20.87 14.28
CA PRO A 4 -15.99 20.65 15.25
C PRO A 4 -14.62 21.02 14.63
N PRO A 5 -13.67 21.49 15.44
CA PRO A 5 -12.34 21.80 14.93
C PRO A 5 -11.73 20.56 14.26
N PRO A 6 -10.96 20.71 13.17
CA PRO A 6 -10.47 19.60 12.35
C PRO A 6 -9.75 18.50 13.16
N SER A 7 -9.01 18.86 14.19
CA SER A 7 -8.34 17.91 15.08
C SER A 7 -9.28 17.01 15.89
N ALA A 8 -10.52 17.43 16.14
CA ALA A 8 -11.49 16.63 16.90
C ALA A 8 -12.01 15.42 16.08
N SER A 9 -12.03 15.51 14.75
CA SER A 9 -12.49 14.41 13.88
C SER A 9 -11.49 13.24 13.84
N LEU A 10 -10.21 13.48 14.02
CA LEU A 10 -9.17 12.45 14.04
C LEU A 10 -9.18 11.58 15.31
N ALA A 11 -9.68 12.11 16.43
CA ALA A 11 -9.73 11.37 17.70
C ALA A 11 -10.60 10.11 17.65
N TRP A 12 -11.52 10.03 16.67
CA TRP A 12 -12.43 8.89 16.49
C TRP A 12 -11.92 7.83 15.51
N LEU A 13 -10.79 8.08 14.85
CA LEU A 13 -10.20 7.10 13.94
C LEU A 13 -9.50 5.97 14.73
N PRO A 14 -9.45 4.76 14.19
CA PRO A 14 -8.88 3.59 14.86
C PRO A 14 -7.33 3.59 14.77
N TRP A 15 -6.68 4.46 15.48
CA TRP A 15 -5.22 4.57 15.50
C TRP A 15 -4.51 3.32 16.02
N PRO A 16 -3.33 2.96 15.46
CA PRO A 16 -2.65 3.57 14.32
C PRO A 16 -3.37 3.27 12.99
N LEU A 17 -3.28 4.18 12.02
CA LEU A 17 -3.83 3.95 10.70
C LEU A 17 -2.79 3.34 9.77
N ALA A 18 -3.16 2.26 9.09
CA ALA A 18 -2.33 1.64 8.06
C ALA A 18 -3.10 1.58 6.75
N ALA A 19 -2.47 1.97 5.63
CA ALA A 19 -3.00 1.79 4.29
C ALA A 19 -2.11 0.85 3.50
N ILE A 20 -2.70 0.02 2.65
CA ILE A 20 -2.00 -0.94 1.81
C ILE A 20 -2.49 -0.80 0.37
N ASP A 21 -1.59 -1.02 -0.58
CA ASP A 21 -1.87 -1.03 -2.00
C ASP A 21 -1.05 -2.11 -2.69
N PHE A 22 -1.54 -2.62 -3.82
CA PHE A 22 -0.86 -3.63 -4.62
C PHE A 22 -0.78 -3.22 -6.09
N GLU A 23 0.40 -3.42 -6.69
CA GLU A 23 0.51 -3.52 -8.13
C GLU A 23 0.42 -4.99 -8.56
N ALA A 24 -0.21 -5.23 -9.68
CA ALA A 24 -0.44 -6.59 -10.18
C ALA A 24 -0.01 -6.76 -11.64
N SER A 25 0.36 -7.98 -11.99
CA SER A 25 0.74 -8.35 -13.36
C SER A 25 -0.40 -8.16 -14.36
N SER A 26 -1.64 -8.28 -13.91
CA SER A 26 -2.89 -8.11 -14.67
C SER A 26 -4.05 -7.88 -13.70
N LEU A 27 -5.14 -7.26 -14.16
CA LEU A 27 -6.41 -7.18 -13.45
C LEU A 27 -7.32 -8.41 -13.68
N ASP A 28 -6.87 -9.38 -14.48
CA ASP A 28 -7.59 -10.62 -14.70
C ASP A 28 -7.50 -11.55 -13.49
N GLN A 29 -8.37 -12.55 -13.44
CA GLN A 29 -8.43 -13.50 -12.31
C GLN A 29 -7.15 -14.32 -12.10
N ASP A 30 -6.37 -14.51 -13.16
CA ASP A 30 -5.07 -15.20 -13.16
C ASP A 30 -3.87 -14.24 -13.04
N GLY A 31 -4.12 -12.94 -12.85
CA GLY A 31 -3.11 -11.99 -12.43
C GLY A 31 -2.53 -12.32 -11.06
N TYR A 32 -1.37 -11.76 -10.74
CA TYR A 32 -0.70 -11.98 -9.47
C TYR A 32 -0.02 -10.68 -8.97
N PRO A 33 0.16 -10.53 -7.65
CA PRO A 33 0.77 -9.33 -7.09
C PRO A 33 2.26 -9.27 -7.41
N ILE A 34 2.74 -8.09 -7.79
CA ILE A 34 4.13 -7.84 -8.18
C ILE A 34 4.83 -6.78 -7.33
N GLU A 35 4.08 -5.89 -6.70
CA GLU A 35 4.55 -4.96 -5.69
C GLU A 35 3.50 -4.86 -4.59
N VAL A 36 3.93 -4.64 -3.36
CA VAL A 36 3.07 -4.25 -2.25
C VAL A 36 3.64 -3.01 -1.59
N GLY A 37 2.78 -2.05 -1.28
CA GLY A 37 3.07 -0.85 -0.51
C GLY A 37 2.31 -0.84 0.80
N LEU A 38 2.96 -0.35 1.84
CA LEU A 38 2.37 -0.15 3.16
C LEU A 38 2.69 1.26 3.63
N ALA A 39 1.68 2.00 4.04
CA ALA A 39 1.82 3.27 4.72
C ALA A 39 1.28 3.16 6.13
N LEU A 40 1.96 3.74 7.10
CA LEU A 40 1.56 3.79 8.52
C LEU A 40 1.53 5.24 8.99
N TRP A 41 0.41 5.65 9.55
CA TRP A 41 0.28 6.93 10.27
C TRP A 41 0.03 6.61 11.75
N PRO A 42 1.06 6.70 12.59
CA PRO A 42 1.00 6.18 13.96
C PRO A 42 0.12 7.01 14.89
N ALA A 43 0.04 8.31 14.67
CA ALA A 43 -0.73 9.26 15.49
C ALA A 43 -1.00 10.53 14.69
N PRO A 44 -2.03 11.35 15.05
CA PRO A 44 -2.42 12.56 14.32
C PRO A 44 -1.31 13.58 14.08
N ASP A 45 -0.37 13.69 15.01
CA ASP A 45 0.77 14.62 14.99
C ASP A 45 2.05 13.98 14.45
N GLY A 46 2.01 12.69 14.12
CA GLY A 46 3.15 11.96 13.58
C GLY A 46 3.27 12.04 12.05
N PRO A 47 4.43 11.65 11.50
CA PRO A 47 4.61 11.53 10.05
C PRO A 47 3.90 10.29 9.51
N VAL A 48 3.48 10.36 8.25
CA VAL A 48 3.14 9.15 7.48
C VAL A 48 4.45 8.45 7.08
N LEU A 49 4.54 7.16 7.35
CA LEU A 49 5.71 6.33 7.08
C LEU A 49 5.36 5.33 6.01
N GLY A 50 6.11 5.28 4.92
CA GLY A 50 5.85 4.39 3.81
C GLY A 50 6.95 3.35 3.61
N TRP A 51 6.58 2.24 2.98
CA TRP A 51 7.46 1.16 2.57
C TRP A 51 6.86 0.43 1.38
N SER A 52 7.69 -0.14 0.52
CA SER A 52 7.23 -1.11 -0.49
C SER A 52 8.26 -2.21 -0.73
N ALA A 53 7.80 -3.31 -1.32
CA ALA A 53 8.65 -4.37 -1.81
C ALA A 53 8.12 -4.93 -3.13
N LEU A 54 9.03 -5.21 -4.06
CA LEU A 54 8.74 -6.03 -5.22
C LEU A 54 8.59 -7.50 -4.79
N ILE A 55 7.63 -8.17 -5.41
CA ILE A 55 7.32 -9.57 -5.13
C ILE A 55 7.84 -10.42 -6.29
N ARG A 56 8.71 -11.39 -5.99
CA ARG A 56 9.16 -12.35 -6.97
C ARG A 56 8.01 -13.28 -7.35
N PRO A 57 7.69 -13.44 -8.65
CA PRO A 57 6.61 -14.32 -9.05
C PRO A 57 6.85 -15.76 -8.59
N ALA A 58 5.88 -16.36 -7.89
CA ALA A 58 5.89 -17.76 -7.51
C ALA A 58 5.85 -18.66 -8.76
N GLY A 59 6.38 -19.88 -8.65
CA GLY A 59 6.46 -20.79 -9.79
C GLY A 59 5.13 -21.11 -10.47
N ASP A 60 4.03 -21.10 -9.71
CA ASP A 60 2.68 -21.29 -10.29
C ASP A 60 2.20 -20.05 -11.06
N TRP A 61 2.54 -18.86 -10.61
CA TRP A 61 2.18 -17.62 -11.28
C TRP A 61 2.87 -17.49 -12.65
N THR A 62 4.14 -17.90 -12.75
CA THR A 62 4.87 -17.88 -14.02
C THR A 62 4.39 -18.92 -15.01
N ARG A 63 3.73 -20.00 -14.56
CA ARG A 63 3.19 -21.06 -15.44
C ARG A 63 1.75 -20.84 -15.85
N ARG A 64 0.93 -20.25 -14.99
CA ARG A 64 -0.53 -20.15 -15.17
C ARG A 64 -1.05 -18.73 -15.12
N GLY A 65 -0.25 -17.81 -14.58
CA GLY A 65 -0.63 -16.42 -14.40
C GLY A 65 -0.52 -15.62 -15.69
N HIS A 66 -1.23 -14.52 -15.73
CA HIS A 66 -1.26 -13.61 -16.86
C HIS A 66 -0.40 -12.36 -16.57
N TRP A 67 0.42 -12.01 -17.55
CA TRP A 67 1.15 -10.74 -17.60
C TRP A 67 0.53 -9.83 -18.66
N SER A 68 -0.10 -8.74 -18.23
CA SER A 68 -0.72 -7.76 -19.12
C SER A 68 0.27 -6.68 -19.54
N PRO A 69 0.55 -6.52 -20.84
CA PRO A 69 1.34 -5.38 -21.32
C PRO A 69 0.70 -4.02 -21.01
N ALA A 70 -0.63 -3.96 -20.89
CA ALA A 70 -1.36 -2.76 -20.52
C ALA A 70 -1.07 -2.38 -19.06
N SER A 71 -1.18 -3.34 -18.12
CA SER A 71 -0.82 -3.14 -16.71
C SER A 71 0.65 -2.76 -16.56
N ALA A 72 1.56 -3.46 -17.26
CA ALA A 72 2.99 -3.16 -17.25
C ALA A 72 3.31 -1.73 -17.72
N LYS A 73 2.54 -1.18 -18.66
CA LYS A 73 2.68 0.22 -19.09
C LYS A 73 2.24 1.20 -18.00
N VAL A 74 1.28 0.84 -17.19
CA VAL A 74 0.71 1.67 -16.11
C VAL A 74 1.69 1.78 -14.94
N HIS A 75 2.09 0.68 -14.32
CA HIS A 75 2.99 0.67 -13.16
C HIS A 75 4.49 0.75 -13.53
N GLY A 76 4.86 0.44 -14.77
CA GLY A 76 6.23 0.52 -15.26
C GLY A 76 7.20 -0.52 -14.69
N ILE A 77 6.72 -1.49 -13.90
CA ILE A 77 7.52 -2.59 -13.34
C ILE A 77 7.72 -3.65 -14.43
N ARG A 78 8.92 -4.23 -14.50
CA ARG A 78 9.27 -5.22 -15.53
C ARG A 78 9.48 -6.60 -14.91
N GLY A 79 9.20 -7.65 -15.68
CA GLY A 79 9.38 -9.03 -15.22
C GLY A 79 10.82 -9.37 -14.83
N ASP A 80 11.83 -8.87 -15.54
CA ASP A 80 13.24 -9.05 -15.20
C ASP A 80 13.63 -8.34 -13.89
N GLU A 81 13.02 -7.19 -13.60
CA GLU A 81 13.18 -6.48 -12.33
C GLU A 81 12.64 -7.29 -11.16
N LEU A 82 11.48 -7.95 -11.32
CA LEU A 82 10.92 -8.83 -10.31
C LEU A 82 11.80 -10.04 -10.03
N LEU A 83 12.43 -10.61 -11.05
CA LEU A 83 13.35 -11.73 -10.89
C LEU A 83 14.66 -11.33 -10.21
N ALA A 84 15.16 -10.13 -10.50
CA ALA A 84 16.42 -9.62 -9.95
C ALA A 84 16.26 -9.09 -8.52
N HIS A 85 15.16 -8.38 -8.22
CA HIS A 85 15.00 -7.60 -6.99
C HIS A 85 13.77 -7.99 -6.17
N GLY A 86 12.86 -8.79 -6.71
CA GLY A 86 11.67 -9.24 -6.00
C GLY A 86 12.01 -10.24 -4.89
N HIS A 87 11.27 -10.13 -3.80
CA HIS A 87 11.38 -11.02 -2.65
C HIS A 87 10.38 -12.17 -2.74
N GLU A 88 10.76 -13.32 -2.18
CA GLU A 88 9.87 -14.48 -2.10
C GLU A 88 8.58 -14.15 -1.36
N PRO A 89 7.41 -14.60 -1.85
CA PRO A 89 6.10 -14.30 -1.25
C PRO A 89 6.03 -14.57 0.25
N ALA A 90 6.65 -15.65 0.72
CA ALA A 90 6.68 -15.99 2.16
C ALA A 90 7.37 -14.92 3.01
N ARG A 91 8.46 -14.31 2.51
CA ARG A 91 9.16 -13.25 3.22
C ARG A 91 8.35 -11.96 3.27
N VAL A 92 7.70 -11.61 2.16
CA VAL A 92 6.85 -10.41 2.07
C VAL A 92 5.63 -10.56 2.98
N ALA A 93 4.93 -11.70 2.94
CA ALA A 93 3.78 -11.99 3.79
C ALA A 93 4.16 -11.96 5.29
N ALA A 94 5.28 -12.56 5.67
CA ALA A 94 5.77 -12.52 7.05
C ALA A 94 6.11 -11.09 7.50
N ALA A 95 6.69 -10.27 6.64
CA ALA A 95 7.03 -8.89 6.95
C ALA A 95 5.78 -8.00 7.13
N LEU A 96 4.74 -8.20 6.30
CA LEU A 96 3.44 -7.54 6.49
C LEU A 96 2.78 -7.93 7.81
N ASN A 97 2.79 -9.22 8.17
CA ASN A 97 2.30 -9.69 9.46
C ASN A 97 3.07 -9.08 10.64
N ALA A 98 4.39 -8.93 10.51
CA ALA A 98 5.20 -8.30 11.56
C ALA A 98 4.94 -6.80 11.69
N ALA A 99 4.62 -6.12 10.59
CA ALA A 99 4.37 -4.69 10.58
C ALA A 99 2.97 -4.33 11.13
N LEU A 100 1.96 -5.12 10.77
CA LEU A 100 0.56 -4.84 11.12
C LEU A 100 0.12 -5.53 12.41
N GLY A 101 0.69 -6.69 12.72
CA GLY A 101 0.43 -7.45 13.93
C GLY A 101 -0.96 -8.09 14.00
N PRO A 102 -1.19 -8.92 15.03
CA PRO A 102 -2.49 -9.56 15.26
C PRO A 102 -3.58 -8.54 15.52
N GLY A 103 -4.68 -8.64 14.76
CA GLY A 103 -5.84 -7.74 14.88
C GLY A 103 -5.63 -6.35 14.28
N GLY A 104 -4.50 -6.09 13.61
CA GLY A 104 -4.29 -4.89 12.84
C GLY A 104 -5.27 -4.77 11.67
N VAL A 105 -5.55 -3.54 11.23
CA VAL A 105 -6.38 -3.27 10.05
C VAL A 105 -5.53 -2.50 9.05
N ALA A 106 -5.49 -2.99 7.80
CA ALA A 106 -4.93 -2.27 6.67
C ALA A 106 -6.06 -1.84 5.72
N TRP A 107 -6.13 -0.54 5.45
CA TRP A 107 -7.15 0.07 4.62
C TRP A 107 -6.70 0.15 3.17
N CYS A 108 -7.56 -0.24 2.22
CA CYS A 108 -7.28 -0.22 0.79
C CYS A 108 -8.45 0.35 0.00
N ASP A 109 -8.22 0.95 -1.16
CA ASP A 109 -9.25 1.51 -2.04
C ASP A 109 -9.57 0.65 -3.28
N GLY A 110 -8.74 -0.33 -3.59
CA GLY A 110 -8.94 -1.29 -4.69
C GLY A 110 -9.99 -2.37 -4.42
N GLY A 111 -10.55 -2.41 -3.20
CA GLY A 111 -11.66 -3.30 -2.85
C GLY A 111 -11.35 -4.78 -3.09
N PRO A 112 -12.12 -5.46 -3.98
CA PRO A 112 -11.94 -6.88 -4.23
C PRO A 112 -10.59 -7.22 -4.88
N TYR A 113 -9.96 -6.29 -5.58
CA TYR A 113 -8.65 -6.50 -6.20
C TYR A 113 -7.55 -6.64 -5.16
N ASP A 114 -7.44 -5.70 -4.22
CA ASP A 114 -6.44 -5.77 -3.14
C ASP A 114 -6.62 -7.03 -2.28
N ALA A 115 -7.87 -7.38 -1.97
CA ALA A 115 -8.18 -8.61 -1.25
C ALA A 115 -7.75 -9.86 -2.04
N HIS A 116 -7.91 -9.86 -3.35
CA HIS A 116 -7.47 -10.93 -4.24
C HIS A 116 -5.94 -11.05 -4.24
N TRP A 117 -5.23 -9.93 -4.41
CA TRP A 117 -3.75 -9.89 -4.45
C TRP A 117 -3.14 -10.26 -3.10
N ALA A 118 -3.67 -9.75 -2.00
CA ALA A 118 -3.27 -10.17 -0.67
C ALA A 118 -3.47 -11.66 -0.46
N GLY A 119 -4.65 -12.18 -0.80
CA GLY A 119 -4.94 -13.62 -0.72
C GLY A 119 -3.99 -14.46 -1.58
N ALA A 120 -3.63 -14.01 -2.79
CA ALA A 120 -2.66 -14.68 -3.64
C ALA A 120 -1.25 -14.70 -3.01
N LEU A 121 -0.79 -13.54 -2.47
CA LEU A 121 0.49 -13.40 -1.78
C LEU A 121 0.58 -14.37 -0.59
N PHE A 122 -0.40 -14.33 0.30
CA PHE A 122 -0.40 -15.13 1.51
C PHE A 122 -0.49 -16.63 1.22
N ARG A 123 -1.33 -17.04 0.26
CA ARG A 123 -1.38 -18.46 -0.20
C ARG A 123 -0.05 -18.92 -0.79
N ALA A 124 0.58 -18.12 -1.66
CA ALA A 124 1.88 -18.47 -2.24
C ALA A 124 3.00 -18.51 -1.19
N GLY A 125 2.88 -17.67 -0.16
CA GLY A 125 3.79 -17.65 0.98
C GLY A 125 3.59 -18.78 1.98
N GLY A 126 2.48 -19.51 1.94
CA GLY A 126 2.13 -20.51 2.93
C GLY A 126 1.97 -19.94 4.34
N VAL A 127 1.52 -18.68 4.45
CA VAL A 127 1.39 -17.92 5.69
C VAL A 127 -0.02 -17.37 5.77
N GLU A 128 -0.65 -17.45 6.94
CA GLU A 128 -1.96 -16.82 7.16
C GLU A 128 -1.79 -15.33 7.51
N PRO A 129 -2.68 -14.44 7.03
CA PRO A 129 -2.66 -13.04 7.39
C PRO A 129 -3.00 -12.86 8.88
N ALA A 130 -2.19 -12.09 9.62
CA ALA A 130 -2.45 -11.75 11.02
C ALA A 130 -3.33 -10.49 11.17
N PHE A 131 -3.61 -9.80 10.09
CA PHE A 131 -4.36 -8.55 10.03
C PHE A 131 -5.58 -8.69 9.11
N VAL A 132 -6.44 -7.69 9.10
CA VAL A 132 -7.64 -7.62 8.26
C VAL A 132 -7.46 -6.53 7.22
N LEU A 133 -7.90 -6.78 5.97
CA LEU A 133 -8.11 -5.74 4.98
C LEU A 133 -9.51 -5.17 5.12
N ASP A 134 -9.64 -3.84 5.11
CA ASP A 134 -10.93 -3.15 5.11
C ASP A 134 -10.93 -1.99 4.10
N ASP A 135 -12.12 -1.55 3.74
CA ASP A 135 -12.35 -0.53 2.72
C ASP A 135 -12.00 0.88 3.25
N TRP A 136 -11.07 1.55 2.60
CA TRP A 136 -10.67 2.92 2.90
C TRP A 136 -11.84 3.91 2.86
N HIS A 137 -12.86 3.68 2.01
CA HIS A 137 -14.04 4.53 1.96
C HIS A 137 -14.85 4.48 3.26
N ARG A 138 -14.79 3.36 4.01
CA ARG A 138 -15.39 3.26 5.34
C ARG A 138 -14.60 4.07 6.36
N LEU A 139 -13.27 4.02 6.28
CA LEU A 139 -12.41 4.85 7.13
C LEU A 139 -12.67 6.35 6.86
N ALA A 140 -12.70 6.77 5.60
CA ALA A 140 -12.98 8.15 5.21
C ALA A 140 -14.38 8.61 5.68
N ALA A 141 -15.38 7.71 5.70
CA ALA A 141 -16.72 8.01 6.18
C ALA A 141 -16.77 8.34 7.68
N MET A 142 -15.79 7.90 8.48
CA MET A 142 -15.67 8.23 9.90
C MET A 142 -15.37 9.71 10.14
N LEU A 143 -14.88 10.44 9.12
CA LEU A 143 -14.71 11.90 9.15
C LEU A 143 -16.04 12.68 8.95
N GLY A 144 -17.15 11.98 8.78
CA GLY A 144 -18.44 12.56 8.43
C GLY A 144 -18.56 12.92 6.94
N PRO A 145 -19.75 13.36 6.49
CA PRO A 145 -20.02 13.60 5.06
C PRO A 145 -19.06 14.61 4.41
N ASP A 146 -18.81 15.74 5.08
CA ASP A 146 -17.94 16.80 4.56
C ASP A 146 -16.48 16.35 4.51
N GLY A 147 -15.98 15.71 5.58
CA GLY A 147 -14.64 15.16 5.64
C GLY A 147 -14.41 14.08 4.59
N ARG A 148 -15.37 13.16 4.43
CA ARG A 148 -15.34 12.16 3.36
C ARG A 148 -15.29 12.82 1.98
N GLY A 149 -16.15 13.81 1.72
CA GLY A 149 -16.17 14.53 0.45
C GLY A 149 -14.83 15.23 0.16
N CYS A 150 -14.21 15.84 1.18
CA CYS A 150 -12.91 16.47 1.07
C CYS A 150 -11.80 15.44 0.77
N ALA A 151 -11.79 14.29 1.44
CA ALA A 151 -10.81 13.21 1.21
C ALA A 151 -10.91 12.66 -0.22
N LEU A 152 -12.11 12.40 -0.72
CA LEU A 152 -12.33 11.95 -2.10
C LEU A 152 -11.87 12.99 -3.12
N ALA A 153 -12.22 14.27 -2.92
CA ALA A 153 -11.77 15.34 -3.80
C ALA A 153 -10.24 15.50 -3.79
N GLN A 154 -9.58 15.16 -2.70
CA GLN A 154 -8.11 15.16 -2.64
C GLN A 154 -7.51 14.00 -3.46
N LEU A 155 -8.10 12.82 -3.43
CA LEU A 155 -7.68 11.70 -4.28
C LEU A 155 -7.84 12.03 -5.77
N ASP A 156 -8.93 12.71 -6.16
CA ASP A 156 -9.15 13.15 -7.55
C ASP A 156 -8.08 14.15 -8.03
N ARG A 157 -7.61 15.03 -7.14
CA ARG A 157 -6.56 16.02 -7.44
C ARG A 157 -5.16 15.42 -7.46
N ALA A 158 -4.95 14.35 -6.72
CA ALA A 158 -3.68 13.64 -6.62
C ALA A 158 -3.85 12.21 -7.18
N PRO A 159 -3.83 12.04 -8.53
CA PRO A 159 -4.08 10.73 -9.14
C PRO A 159 -3.02 9.70 -8.71
N ALA A 160 -3.40 8.43 -8.77
CA ALA A 160 -2.54 7.30 -8.48
C ALA A 160 -1.26 7.35 -9.32
N ARG A 161 -0.15 7.02 -8.71
CA ARG A 161 1.17 6.93 -9.36
C ARG A 161 1.46 5.54 -9.89
N HIS A 162 0.62 4.60 -9.55
CA HIS A 162 0.77 3.18 -9.84
C HIS A 162 2.12 2.63 -9.36
N ARG A 163 2.44 3.01 -8.12
CA ARG A 163 3.53 2.48 -7.32
C ARG A 163 2.98 2.31 -5.90
N ALA A 164 2.96 1.09 -5.45
CA ALA A 164 2.19 0.66 -4.28
C ALA A 164 2.47 1.48 -3.01
N ARG A 165 3.75 1.85 -2.74
CA ARG A 165 4.07 2.74 -1.60
C ARG A 165 3.41 4.10 -1.73
N ALA A 166 3.59 4.75 -2.88
CA ALA A 166 3.10 6.11 -3.10
C ALA A 166 1.58 6.16 -3.06
N ASP A 167 0.91 5.11 -3.53
CA ASP A 167 -0.54 5.04 -3.56
C ASP A 167 -1.11 4.70 -2.16
N ALA A 168 -0.46 3.84 -1.37
CA ALA A 168 -0.81 3.66 0.04
C ALA A 168 -0.61 4.95 0.87
N GLU A 169 0.51 5.69 0.69
CA GLU A 169 0.74 6.99 1.35
C GLU A 169 -0.35 8.01 0.95
N ARG A 170 -0.75 8.05 -0.32
CA ARG A 170 -1.78 8.94 -0.85
C ARG A 170 -3.11 8.80 -0.12
N LEU A 171 -3.51 7.58 0.26
CA LEU A 171 -4.74 7.31 0.99
C LEU A 171 -4.74 7.98 2.38
N LEU A 172 -3.63 7.86 3.12
CA LEU A 172 -3.51 8.48 4.45
C LEU A 172 -3.35 10.00 4.36
N LEU A 173 -2.63 10.51 3.37
CA LEU A 173 -2.48 11.95 3.14
C LEU A 173 -3.81 12.62 2.76
N ALA A 174 -4.69 11.91 2.03
CA ALA A 174 -6.03 12.41 1.72
C ALA A 174 -6.89 12.54 2.98
N LEU A 175 -6.79 11.61 3.93
CA LEU A 175 -7.46 11.70 5.23
C LEU A 175 -6.92 12.87 6.07
N ALA A 176 -5.59 13.03 6.10
CA ALA A 176 -4.94 14.13 6.82
C ALA A 176 -5.40 15.49 6.29
N HIS A 177 -5.41 15.66 4.96
CA HIS A 177 -5.90 16.86 4.31
C HIS A 177 -7.38 17.15 4.65
N ALA A 178 -8.23 16.13 4.60
CA ALA A 178 -9.65 16.26 4.93
C ALA A 178 -9.90 16.64 6.39
N ALA A 179 -9.00 16.25 7.28
CA ALA A 179 -9.02 16.61 8.70
C ALA A 179 -8.35 17.96 8.99
N GLY A 180 -7.80 18.65 7.99
CA GLY A 180 -7.09 19.91 8.16
C GLY A 180 -5.76 19.75 8.90
N VAL A 181 -5.14 18.58 8.81
CA VAL A 181 -3.84 18.26 9.42
C VAL A 181 -2.79 18.11 8.32
N GLU A 182 -1.65 18.74 8.52
CA GLU A 182 -0.47 18.50 7.69
C GLU A 182 0.46 17.55 8.47
N PRO A 183 0.47 16.26 8.11
CA PRO A 183 1.45 15.35 8.67
C PRO A 183 2.85 15.83 8.28
N GLY A 184 3.83 15.60 9.15
CA GLY A 184 5.22 15.87 8.82
C GLY A 184 5.65 15.18 7.52
N PRO A 185 6.86 15.48 7.00
CA PRO A 185 7.35 14.86 5.78
C PRO A 185 7.26 13.34 5.88
N THR A 186 6.85 12.69 4.78
CA THR A 186 6.78 11.23 4.72
C THR A 186 8.14 10.60 5.02
N GLY A 187 8.11 9.56 5.85
CA GLY A 187 9.31 8.86 6.31
C GLY A 187 9.40 7.44 5.78
N ASP A 188 10.45 6.74 6.20
CA ASP A 188 10.66 5.34 5.89
C ASP A 188 10.19 4.45 7.03
N LEU A 189 9.23 3.57 6.75
CA LEU A 189 8.69 2.60 7.70
C LEU A 189 9.71 1.48 8.02
N ALA A 190 10.58 1.15 7.07
CA ALA A 190 11.62 0.14 7.27
C ALA A 190 12.54 0.48 8.45
N GLY A 191 12.80 1.76 8.71
CA GLY A 191 13.57 2.19 9.88
C GLY A 191 12.93 1.86 11.23
N ARG A 192 11.64 1.52 11.26
CA ARG A 192 10.89 1.19 12.49
C ARG A 192 10.51 -0.27 12.62
N VAL A 193 10.50 -1.02 11.52
CA VAL A 193 10.09 -2.43 11.50
C VAL A 193 11.21 -3.27 10.88
N PRO A 194 12.02 -3.98 11.68
CA PRO A 194 13.18 -4.73 11.18
C PRO A 194 12.84 -5.74 10.07
N ALA A 195 11.65 -6.35 10.12
CA ALA A 195 11.21 -7.29 9.09
C ALA A 195 11.03 -6.61 7.72
N LEU A 196 10.58 -5.34 7.70
CA LEU A 196 10.49 -4.55 6.48
C LEU A 196 11.87 -4.07 6.00
N ALA A 197 12.76 -3.70 6.93
CA ALA A 197 14.15 -3.34 6.61
C ALA A 197 14.89 -4.46 5.87
N ALA A 198 14.64 -5.72 6.25
CA ALA A 198 15.22 -6.88 5.62
C ALA A 198 14.77 -7.11 4.16
N LEU A 199 13.75 -6.36 3.70
CA LEU A 199 13.18 -6.39 2.36
C LEU A 199 13.28 -5.02 1.66
N ALA A 200 14.00 -4.05 2.22
CA ALA A 200 14.19 -2.77 1.57
C ALA A 200 14.93 -2.97 0.25
N GLY A 201 14.26 -2.67 -0.86
CA GLY A 201 14.85 -2.63 -2.19
C GLY A 201 15.78 -1.42 -2.35
N PRO A 202 16.46 -1.25 -3.49
CA PRO A 202 17.19 -0.03 -3.79
C PRO A 202 16.25 1.17 -3.67
N ALA A 203 16.72 2.24 -3.00
CA ALA A 203 15.93 3.43 -2.73
C ALA A 203 15.22 3.93 -4.00
N GLU A 204 13.94 4.27 -3.89
CA GLU A 204 13.22 4.98 -4.95
C GLU A 204 14.00 6.24 -5.32
N GLY A 205 14.47 6.33 -6.56
CA GLY A 205 15.30 7.44 -7.04
C GLY A 205 16.72 7.05 -7.46
N ALA A 206 17.15 5.82 -7.29
CA ALA A 206 18.40 5.36 -7.89
C ALA A 206 18.30 5.47 -9.43
N PRO A 207 19.28 6.09 -10.11
CA PRO A 207 19.24 6.24 -11.57
C PRO A 207 19.17 4.85 -12.20
N ARG A 208 18.13 4.64 -13.03
CA ARG A 208 18.00 3.41 -13.82
C ARG A 208 19.28 3.22 -14.65
N PRO A 209 19.86 2.02 -14.69
CA PRO A 209 21.00 1.77 -15.57
C PRO A 209 20.61 2.09 -17.01
N ALA A 210 21.48 2.84 -17.70
CA ALA A 210 21.28 3.24 -19.08
C ALA A 210 21.06 1.99 -19.95
N ARG A 211 20.07 2.08 -20.85
CA ARG A 211 19.78 1.01 -21.81
C ARG A 211 21.05 0.82 -22.66
N SER A 212 21.65 -0.35 -22.60
CA SER A 212 22.59 -0.78 -23.65
C SER A 212 21.76 -1.05 -24.91
N SER A 213 22.11 -0.31 -25.95
CA SER A 213 21.55 -0.36 -27.31
C SER A 213 21.78 -1.73 -27.93
#